data_2dc18b50e90dfd2f575e1dfcf03f430f
#
_entry.id   2dc18b50e90dfd2f575e1dfcf03f430f
#
_cell.length_a   1.000
_cell.length_b   1.000
_cell.length_c   1.000
_cell.angle_alpha   90.00
_cell.angle_beta   90.00
_cell.angle_gamma   90.00
#
_symmetry.space_group_name_H-M   'P 1'
#
loop_
_entity.id
_entity.type
_entity.pdbx_description
1 polymer ?
#
loop_
_entity_poly.entity_id
_entity_poly.type
_entity_poly.pdbx_seq_one_letter_code
_entity_poly.pdbx_strand_id
1 'polypeptide(L)'
;MDPIGTQLPASTLPPDQLDRARSRLLDAAIQIFDRKGYAASSVREIAEAAGVTKPVVYYHFGSKEGLLVAILDEAVRDFTGTIEAAVARTGSARERLVRLCEDVYALFERNVSVARVAHMVFLGPRDVAPPYDLMVLERRLREGVVRIVKDGQAAGELRAVAPDDVALAAMGILEGCQDRQMFPELSQVGHDGLRRILDLLFDGLVTDRQAQGDLTS
;
A
#
# COMPACT_ATOMS: atom_id res chain seq x y z
N MET A 1 -42.38 -9.65 23.57
CA MET A 1 -41.35 -10.02 24.58
C MET A 1 -40.25 -10.70 23.80
N ASP A 2 -39.35 -9.92 23.21
CA ASP A 2 -38.20 -10.46 22.47
C ASP A 2 -37.12 -10.86 23.46
N PRO A 3 -36.50 -12.04 23.33
CA PRO A 3 -35.38 -12.42 24.18
C PRO A 3 -34.16 -11.58 23.79
N ILE A 4 -33.70 -10.76 24.73
CA ILE A 4 -32.42 -10.09 24.68
C ILE A 4 -31.36 -11.17 24.49
N GLY A 5 -30.85 -11.29 23.27
CA GLY A 5 -29.76 -12.19 22.96
C GLY A 5 -28.56 -11.82 23.83
N THR A 6 -28.25 -12.63 24.80
CA THR A 6 -27.08 -12.53 25.67
C THR A 6 -25.85 -12.69 24.80
N GLN A 7 -25.29 -11.59 24.33
CA GLN A 7 -24.00 -11.61 23.63
C GLN A 7 -22.94 -12.02 24.65
N LEU A 8 -22.30 -13.16 24.40
CA LEU A 8 -21.25 -13.71 25.23
C LEU A 8 -20.03 -12.75 25.29
N PRO A 9 -19.33 -12.64 26.42
CA PRO A 9 -18.10 -11.87 26.49
C PRO A 9 -17.04 -12.44 25.53
N ALA A 10 -16.17 -11.57 24.98
CA ALA A 10 -15.17 -11.94 23.99
C ALA A 10 -14.29 -13.15 24.39
N SER A 11 -14.02 -13.31 25.69
CA SER A 11 -13.25 -14.42 26.24
C SER A 11 -13.90 -15.81 26.13
N THR A 12 -15.16 -15.89 25.70
CA THR A 12 -15.92 -17.14 25.54
C THR A 12 -16.16 -17.55 24.10
N LEU A 13 -15.70 -16.74 23.13
CA LEU A 13 -15.83 -17.06 21.72
C LEU A 13 -14.72 -18.04 21.28
N PRO A 14 -15.04 -19.02 20.40
CA PRO A 14 -14.03 -19.87 19.76
C PRO A 14 -13.02 -19.04 18.96
N PRO A 15 -11.74 -19.49 18.83
CA PRO A 15 -10.68 -18.76 18.13
C PRO A 15 -11.06 -18.33 16.71
N ASP A 16 -11.71 -19.19 15.94
CA ASP A 16 -12.18 -18.89 14.57
C ASP A 16 -13.22 -17.77 14.52
N GLN A 17 -14.07 -17.66 15.54
CA GLN A 17 -15.05 -16.58 15.66
C GLN A 17 -14.37 -15.26 16.08
N LEU A 18 -13.32 -15.33 16.89
CA LEU A 18 -12.52 -14.17 17.26
C LEU A 18 -11.79 -13.61 16.04
N ASP A 19 -11.15 -14.46 15.23
CA ASP A 19 -10.46 -14.03 14.01
C ASP A 19 -11.42 -13.40 12.99
N ARG A 20 -12.60 -14.00 12.80
CA ARG A 20 -13.66 -13.41 11.96
C ARG A 20 -14.17 -12.08 12.50
N ALA A 21 -14.29 -11.95 13.82
CA ALA A 21 -14.70 -10.70 14.45
C ALA A 21 -13.64 -9.62 14.25
N ARG A 22 -12.34 -9.97 14.37
CA ARG A 22 -11.22 -9.08 14.10
C ARG A 22 -11.25 -8.55 12.66
N SER A 23 -11.40 -9.42 11.66
CA SER A 23 -11.46 -9.02 10.24
C SER A 23 -12.64 -8.08 9.98
N ARG A 24 -13.85 -8.43 10.46
CA ARG A 24 -15.03 -7.56 10.30
C ARG A 24 -14.86 -6.20 10.96
N LEU A 25 -14.16 -6.12 12.08
CA LEU A 25 -13.86 -4.86 12.75
C LEU A 25 -12.91 -3.99 11.94
N LEU A 26 -11.86 -4.56 11.34
CA LEU A 26 -10.96 -3.84 10.45
C LEU A 26 -11.69 -3.31 9.22
N ASP A 27 -12.49 -4.15 8.54
CA ASP A 27 -13.28 -3.76 7.38
C ASP A 27 -14.26 -2.63 7.70
N ALA A 28 -15.00 -2.76 8.81
CA ALA A 28 -15.94 -1.74 9.26
C ALA A 28 -15.24 -0.42 9.60
N ALA A 29 -14.09 -0.49 10.27
CA ALA A 29 -13.31 0.68 10.63
C ALA A 29 -12.75 1.39 9.39
N ILE A 30 -12.19 0.66 8.42
CA ILE A 30 -11.71 1.22 7.15
C ILE A 30 -12.84 1.99 6.46
N GLN A 31 -14.02 1.37 6.31
CA GLN A 31 -15.17 2.01 5.65
C GLN A 31 -15.66 3.26 6.39
N ILE A 32 -15.67 3.24 7.72
CA ILE A 32 -16.10 4.38 8.53
C ILE A 32 -15.05 5.50 8.49
N PHE A 33 -13.76 5.17 8.61
CA PHE A 33 -12.68 6.15 8.55
C PHE A 33 -12.58 6.80 7.16
N ASP A 34 -12.70 6.03 6.08
CA ASP A 34 -12.69 6.53 4.70
C ASP A 34 -13.86 7.51 4.46
N ARG A 35 -15.07 7.16 4.90
CA ARG A 35 -16.28 7.94 4.63
C ARG A 35 -16.39 9.22 5.41
N LYS A 36 -16.06 9.26 6.70
CA LYS A 36 -16.29 10.40 7.59
C LYS A 36 -15.07 10.89 8.36
N GLY A 37 -13.92 10.27 8.16
CA GLY A 37 -12.69 10.60 8.84
C GLY A 37 -12.56 9.94 10.21
N TYR A 38 -11.31 9.86 10.69
CA TYR A 38 -10.97 9.26 11.99
C TYR A 38 -11.61 10.03 13.15
N ALA A 39 -11.49 11.37 13.18
CA ALA A 39 -11.97 12.19 14.30
C ALA A 39 -13.48 12.02 14.55
N ALA A 40 -14.29 12.02 13.51
CA ALA A 40 -15.75 11.93 13.59
C ALA A 40 -16.29 10.52 13.79
N SER A 41 -15.44 9.51 13.80
CA SER A 41 -15.80 8.09 14.01
C SER A 41 -15.80 7.69 15.48
N SER A 42 -16.58 6.66 15.85
CA SER A 42 -16.65 6.13 17.21
C SER A 42 -16.54 4.61 17.26
N VAL A 43 -15.97 4.09 18.36
CA VAL A 43 -15.91 2.63 18.62
C VAL A 43 -17.31 2.01 18.60
N ARG A 44 -18.36 2.74 19.02
CA ARG A 44 -19.72 2.25 18.99
C ARG A 44 -20.19 1.96 17.57
N GLU A 45 -20.03 2.92 16.67
CA GLU A 45 -20.43 2.78 15.26
C GLU A 45 -19.67 1.66 14.55
N ILE A 46 -18.37 1.54 14.84
CA ILE A 46 -17.53 0.48 14.26
C ILE A 46 -18.01 -0.89 14.76
N ALA A 47 -18.30 -1.05 16.07
CA ALA A 47 -18.81 -2.28 16.64
C ALA A 47 -20.18 -2.66 16.05
N GLU A 48 -21.10 -1.69 15.95
CA GLU A 48 -22.42 -1.87 15.35
C GLU A 48 -22.30 -2.30 13.86
N ALA A 49 -21.45 -1.64 13.08
CA ALA A 49 -21.22 -1.99 11.67
C ALA A 49 -20.58 -3.37 11.49
N ALA A 50 -19.70 -3.78 12.40
CA ALA A 50 -19.08 -5.10 12.39
C ALA A 50 -19.98 -6.21 12.95
N GLY A 51 -21.16 -5.88 13.50
CA GLY A 51 -22.05 -6.84 14.14
C GLY A 51 -21.45 -7.48 15.40
N VAL A 52 -20.68 -6.68 16.19
CA VAL A 52 -20.08 -7.12 17.44
C VAL A 52 -20.36 -6.12 18.57
N THR A 53 -19.96 -6.46 19.81
CA THR A 53 -20.08 -5.54 20.95
C THR A 53 -18.81 -4.70 21.13
N LYS A 54 -18.93 -3.54 21.82
CA LYS A 54 -17.75 -2.73 22.17
C LYS A 54 -16.65 -3.50 22.92
N PRO A 55 -16.95 -4.36 23.92
CA PRO A 55 -15.93 -5.17 24.57
C PRO A 55 -15.08 -5.99 23.60
N VAL A 56 -15.64 -6.48 22.48
CA VAL A 56 -14.89 -7.22 21.45
C VAL A 56 -13.89 -6.31 20.76
N VAL A 57 -14.25 -5.04 20.49
CA VAL A 57 -13.30 -4.05 19.92
C VAL A 57 -12.13 -3.81 20.88
N TYR A 58 -12.43 -3.56 22.15
CA TYR A 58 -11.39 -3.35 23.17
C TYR A 58 -10.51 -4.58 23.40
N TYR A 59 -11.09 -5.77 23.30
CA TYR A 59 -10.33 -7.01 23.39
C TYR A 59 -9.27 -7.14 22.28
N HIS A 60 -9.64 -6.83 21.02
CA HIS A 60 -8.74 -6.99 19.88
C HIS A 60 -7.75 -5.83 19.70
N PHE A 61 -8.18 -4.61 19.99
CA PHE A 61 -7.43 -3.40 19.60
C PHE A 61 -7.16 -2.44 20.75
N GLY A 62 -7.75 -2.64 21.91
CA GLY A 62 -7.56 -1.78 23.08
C GLY A 62 -8.27 -0.42 22.99
N SER A 63 -8.30 0.20 21.80
CA SER A 63 -8.87 1.53 21.57
C SER A 63 -9.20 1.77 20.09
N LYS A 64 -9.82 2.91 19.77
CA LYS A 64 -9.99 3.37 18.38
C LYS A 64 -8.62 3.65 17.71
N GLU A 65 -7.68 4.15 18.49
CA GLU A 65 -6.30 4.37 18.08
C GLU A 65 -5.60 3.06 17.72
N GLY A 66 -5.66 2.04 18.60
CA GLY A 66 -5.10 0.72 18.33
C GLY A 66 -5.71 0.04 17.10
N LEU A 67 -7.00 0.30 16.82
CA LEU A 67 -7.67 -0.18 15.62
C LEU A 67 -7.11 0.50 14.36
N LEU A 68 -6.88 1.83 14.38
CA LEU A 68 -6.25 2.53 13.26
C LEU A 68 -4.81 2.04 13.05
N VAL A 69 -4.03 1.91 14.12
CA VAL A 69 -2.66 1.39 14.05
C VAL A 69 -2.64 -0.01 13.43
N ALA A 70 -3.55 -0.90 13.82
CA ALA A 70 -3.64 -2.24 13.25
C ALA A 70 -3.93 -2.22 11.73
N ILE A 71 -4.79 -1.31 11.25
CA ILE A 71 -5.06 -1.13 9.81
C ILE A 71 -3.78 -0.69 9.08
N LEU A 72 -3.06 0.29 9.63
CA LEU A 72 -1.82 0.80 9.03
C LEU A 72 -0.70 -0.24 9.05
N ASP A 73 -0.58 -1.02 10.13
CA ASP A 73 0.40 -2.11 10.24
C ASP A 73 0.15 -3.21 9.20
N GLU A 74 -1.11 -3.56 8.93
CA GLU A 74 -1.45 -4.51 7.86
C GLU A 74 -1.08 -3.94 6.49
N ALA A 75 -1.43 -2.68 6.23
CA ALA A 75 -1.09 -2.01 4.98
C ALA A 75 0.43 -1.94 4.73
N VAL A 76 1.21 -1.60 5.75
CA VAL A 76 2.69 -1.57 5.67
C VAL A 76 3.26 -2.97 5.43
N ARG A 77 2.69 -3.99 6.08
CA ARG A 77 3.13 -5.39 5.90
C ARG A 77 2.87 -5.87 4.47
N ASP A 78 1.67 -5.64 3.95
CA ASP A 78 1.28 -6.05 2.59
C ASP A 78 2.12 -5.32 1.54
N PHE A 79 2.35 -4.03 1.73
CA PHE A 79 3.20 -3.22 0.85
C PHE A 79 4.65 -3.71 0.85
N THR A 80 5.22 -3.95 2.04
CA THR A 80 6.59 -4.45 2.18
C THR A 80 6.73 -5.83 1.55
N GLY A 81 5.80 -6.75 1.80
CA GLY A 81 5.78 -8.07 1.19
C GLY A 81 5.68 -8.03 -0.34
N THR A 82 4.90 -7.10 -0.89
CA THR A 82 4.79 -6.88 -2.34
C THR A 82 6.14 -6.46 -2.94
N ILE A 83 6.85 -5.53 -2.30
CA ILE A 83 8.18 -5.09 -2.75
C ILE A 83 9.20 -6.22 -2.66
N GLU A 84 9.25 -6.92 -1.53
CA GLU A 84 10.19 -8.04 -1.32
C GLU A 84 9.99 -9.14 -2.37
N ALA A 85 8.74 -9.51 -2.64
CA ALA A 85 8.40 -10.49 -3.68
C ALA A 85 8.85 -10.01 -5.08
N ALA A 86 8.64 -8.73 -5.42
CA ALA A 86 9.04 -8.16 -6.70
C ALA A 86 10.57 -8.10 -6.86
N VAL A 87 11.29 -7.72 -5.81
CA VAL A 87 12.77 -7.68 -5.79
C VAL A 87 13.38 -9.06 -5.94
N ALA A 88 12.77 -10.10 -5.36
CA ALA A 88 13.25 -11.48 -5.43
C ALA A 88 12.99 -12.17 -6.79
N ARG A 89 12.19 -11.56 -7.68
CA ARG A 89 11.89 -12.16 -9.00
C ARG A 89 13.11 -12.27 -9.89
N THR A 90 13.08 -13.28 -10.77
CA THR A 90 14.01 -13.43 -11.88
C THR A 90 13.53 -12.65 -13.11
N GLY A 91 14.41 -12.37 -14.05
CA GLY A 91 14.18 -11.59 -15.26
C GLY A 91 15.11 -10.41 -15.38
N SER A 92 15.02 -9.67 -16.48
CA SER A 92 15.82 -8.46 -16.69
C SER A 92 15.46 -7.38 -15.66
N ALA A 93 16.40 -6.49 -15.37
CA ALA A 93 16.19 -5.38 -14.44
C ALA A 93 14.99 -4.52 -14.89
N ARG A 94 14.83 -4.27 -16.21
CA ARG A 94 13.69 -3.55 -16.77
C ARG A 94 12.37 -4.24 -16.44
N GLU A 95 12.26 -5.56 -16.70
CA GLU A 95 11.04 -6.32 -16.40
C GLU A 95 10.71 -6.30 -14.91
N ARG A 96 11.72 -6.45 -14.06
CA ARG A 96 11.58 -6.41 -12.60
C ARG A 96 11.07 -5.04 -12.13
N LEU A 97 11.60 -3.93 -12.68
CA LEU A 97 11.18 -2.57 -12.37
C LEU A 97 9.71 -2.31 -12.76
N VAL A 98 9.34 -2.69 -13.99
CA VAL A 98 7.94 -2.56 -14.46
C VAL A 98 7.01 -3.35 -13.56
N ARG A 99 7.33 -4.62 -13.29
CA ARG A 99 6.49 -5.49 -12.44
C ARG A 99 6.38 -5.00 -11.00
N LEU A 100 7.48 -4.45 -10.42
CA LEU A 100 7.43 -3.84 -9.09
C LEU A 100 6.38 -2.71 -9.06
N CYS A 101 6.43 -1.81 -10.03
CA CYS A 101 5.47 -0.70 -10.12
C CYS A 101 4.03 -1.18 -10.34
N GLU A 102 3.83 -2.18 -11.21
CA GLU A 102 2.52 -2.76 -11.47
C GLU A 102 1.94 -3.44 -10.23
N ASP A 103 2.74 -4.20 -9.48
CA ASP A 103 2.29 -4.87 -8.26
C ASP A 103 1.93 -3.88 -7.14
N VAL A 104 2.72 -2.80 -6.99
CA VAL A 104 2.43 -1.72 -6.04
C VAL A 104 1.15 -0.98 -6.44
N TYR A 105 0.96 -0.72 -7.73
CA TYR A 105 -0.26 -0.10 -8.23
C TYR A 105 -1.50 -0.99 -8.02
N ALA A 106 -1.38 -2.28 -8.32
CA ALA A 106 -2.45 -3.26 -8.11
C ALA A 106 -2.80 -3.43 -6.62
N LEU A 107 -1.81 -3.37 -5.72
CA LEU A 107 -2.05 -3.38 -4.28
C LEU A 107 -2.86 -2.15 -3.86
N PHE A 108 -2.50 -0.98 -4.39
CA PHE A 108 -3.21 0.27 -4.13
C PHE A 108 -4.67 0.20 -4.62
N GLU A 109 -4.92 -0.25 -5.86
CA GLU A 109 -6.26 -0.37 -6.42
C GLU A 109 -7.18 -1.27 -5.58
N ARG A 110 -6.65 -2.39 -5.09
CA ARG A 110 -7.41 -3.30 -4.22
C ARG A 110 -7.73 -2.71 -2.85
N ASN A 111 -6.95 -1.73 -2.40
CA ASN A 111 -7.01 -1.20 -1.04
C ASN A 111 -7.18 0.33 -1.01
N VAL A 112 -7.88 0.92 -1.99
CA VAL A 112 -7.99 2.38 -2.13
C VAL A 112 -8.55 3.06 -0.88
N SER A 113 -9.50 2.45 -0.17
CA SER A 113 -10.01 2.99 1.10
C SER A 113 -8.97 3.00 2.22
N VAL A 114 -8.11 1.97 2.28
CA VAL A 114 -6.97 1.95 3.23
C VAL A 114 -5.97 3.05 2.86
N ALA A 115 -5.69 3.22 1.57
CA ALA A 115 -4.81 4.29 1.10
C ALA A 115 -5.33 5.69 1.45
N ARG A 116 -6.66 5.93 1.31
CA ARG A 116 -7.28 7.20 1.74
C ARG A 116 -7.16 7.42 3.25
N VAL A 117 -7.35 6.37 4.05
CA VAL A 117 -7.16 6.43 5.50
C VAL A 117 -5.70 6.76 5.84
N ALA A 118 -4.72 6.11 5.20
CA ALA A 118 -3.30 6.39 5.38
C ALA A 118 -2.95 7.83 4.97
N HIS A 119 -3.47 8.30 3.84
CA HIS A 119 -3.26 9.66 3.34
C HIS A 119 -3.84 10.71 4.29
N MET A 120 -5.04 10.47 4.85
CA MET A 120 -5.64 11.32 5.88
C MET A 120 -4.76 11.42 7.13
N VAL A 121 -4.13 10.33 7.56
CA VAL A 121 -3.19 10.33 8.70
C VAL A 121 -1.90 11.07 8.36
N PHE A 122 -1.39 10.90 7.15
CA PHE A 122 -0.13 11.50 6.71
C PHE A 122 -0.23 13.01 6.47
N LEU A 123 -1.29 13.48 5.82
CA LEU A 123 -1.49 14.89 5.47
C LEU A 123 -2.39 15.64 6.45
N GLY A 124 -3.11 14.92 7.31
CA GLY A 124 -4.02 15.53 8.28
C GLY A 124 -3.30 16.28 9.40
N PRO A 125 -4.05 17.08 10.18
CA PRO A 125 -3.51 17.73 11.35
C PRO A 125 -2.96 16.70 12.35
N ARG A 126 -1.76 16.94 12.88
CA ARG A 126 -1.02 15.98 13.74
C ARG A 126 -1.70 15.62 15.07
N ASP A 127 -2.66 16.41 15.49
CA ASP A 127 -3.45 16.23 16.72
C ASP A 127 -4.75 15.46 16.52
N VAL A 128 -5.09 15.11 15.27
CA VAL A 128 -6.37 14.47 14.92
C VAL A 128 -6.27 12.93 14.94
N ALA A 129 -5.14 12.37 14.54
CA ALA A 129 -4.88 10.94 14.51
C ALA A 129 -3.58 10.61 15.26
N PRO A 130 -3.41 9.36 15.74
CA PRO A 130 -2.17 8.94 16.37
C PRO A 130 -0.99 9.09 15.39
N PRO A 131 0.20 9.43 15.89
CA PRO A 131 1.39 9.51 15.05
C PRO A 131 1.73 8.11 14.51
N TYR A 132 1.96 8.03 13.19
CA TYR A 132 2.37 6.79 12.52
C TYR A 132 3.43 7.10 11.46
N ASP A 133 4.51 6.32 11.39
CA ASP A 133 5.58 6.53 10.42
C ASP A 133 5.23 5.90 9.05
N LEU A 134 4.44 6.60 8.26
CA LEU A 134 4.12 6.20 6.89
C LEU A 134 5.28 6.41 5.91
N MET A 135 6.34 7.14 6.29
CA MET A 135 7.55 7.27 5.46
C MET A 135 8.30 5.95 5.27
N VAL A 136 7.94 4.92 6.07
CA VAL A 136 8.45 3.56 5.84
C VAL A 136 8.06 3.02 4.46
N LEU A 137 6.90 3.39 3.92
CA LEU A 137 6.43 2.97 2.59
C LEU A 137 7.33 3.54 1.49
N GLU A 138 7.62 4.85 1.58
CA GLU A 138 8.55 5.53 0.68
C GLU A 138 9.93 4.88 0.71
N ARG A 139 10.51 4.73 1.90
CA ARG A 139 11.84 4.13 2.06
C ARG A 139 11.92 2.73 1.47
N ARG A 140 10.92 1.88 1.72
CA ARG A 140 10.89 0.50 1.19
C ARG A 140 10.81 0.45 -0.32
N LEU A 141 9.96 1.27 -0.93
CA LEU A 141 9.84 1.32 -2.39
C LEU A 141 11.14 1.82 -3.03
N ARG A 142 11.71 2.91 -2.50
CA ARG A 142 12.99 3.44 -2.96
C ARG A 142 14.11 2.40 -2.87
N GLU A 143 14.25 1.72 -1.73
CA GLU A 143 15.24 0.65 -1.53
C GLU A 143 15.05 -0.49 -2.54
N GLY A 144 13.81 -0.90 -2.82
CA GLY A 144 13.49 -1.93 -3.81
C GLY A 144 13.91 -1.54 -5.22
N VAL A 145 13.55 -0.33 -5.67
CA VAL A 145 13.95 0.19 -6.99
C VAL A 145 15.46 0.32 -7.10
N VAL A 146 16.09 0.95 -6.10
CA VAL A 146 17.56 1.14 -6.07
C VAL A 146 18.30 -0.20 -6.17
N ARG A 147 17.83 -1.23 -5.49
CA ARG A 147 18.42 -2.57 -5.54
C ARG A 147 18.34 -3.15 -6.95
N ILE A 148 17.15 -3.13 -7.58
CA ILE A 148 16.97 -3.68 -8.94
C ILE A 148 17.83 -2.91 -9.95
N VAL A 149 17.92 -1.58 -9.84
CA VAL A 149 18.78 -0.75 -10.72
C VAL A 149 20.24 -1.13 -10.58
N LYS A 150 20.75 -1.27 -9.35
CA LYS A 150 22.15 -1.67 -9.10
C LYS A 150 22.44 -3.07 -9.63
N ASP A 151 21.53 -4.03 -9.46
CA ASP A 151 21.64 -5.37 -10.01
C ASP A 151 21.76 -5.31 -11.55
N GLY A 152 20.88 -4.54 -12.21
CA GLY A 152 20.88 -4.37 -13.68
C GLY A 152 22.12 -3.65 -14.22
N GLN A 153 22.64 -2.67 -13.49
CA GLN A 153 23.91 -2.02 -13.85
C GLN A 153 25.09 -2.98 -13.74
N ALA A 154 25.15 -3.76 -12.67
CA ALA A 154 26.18 -4.78 -12.47
C ALA A 154 26.15 -5.88 -13.54
N ALA A 155 24.94 -6.22 -14.04
CA ALA A 155 24.73 -7.16 -15.15
C ALA A 155 24.95 -6.56 -16.54
N GLY A 156 25.18 -5.24 -16.65
CA GLY A 156 25.32 -4.52 -17.93
C GLY A 156 24.00 -4.38 -18.71
N GLU A 157 22.86 -4.56 -18.05
CA GLU A 157 21.52 -4.42 -18.65
C GLU A 157 21.05 -2.96 -18.66
N LEU A 158 21.47 -2.17 -17.68
CA LEU A 158 21.11 -0.76 -17.52
C LEU A 158 22.36 0.13 -17.64
N ARG A 159 22.17 1.29 -18.26
CA ARG A 159 23.23 2.31 -18.34
C ARG A 159 23.56 2.87 -16.95
N ALA A 160 24.73 3.50 -16.84
CA ALA A 160 25.16 4.17 -15.62
C ALA A 160 24.31 5.43 -15.38
N VAL A 161 23.40 5.36 -14.42
CA VAL A 161 22.56 6.45 -13.91
C VAL A 161 22.54 6.39 -12.39
N ALA A 162 22.19 7.48 -11.73
CA ALA A 162 22.00 7.48 -10.28
C ALA A 162 20.75 6.62 -9.93
N PRO A 163 20.88 5.52 -9.16
CA PRO A 163 19.74 4.67 -8.82
C PRO A 163 18.61 5.41 -8.08
N ASP A 164 18.96 6.40 -7.27
CA ASP A 164 18.00 7.22 -6.54
C ASP A 164 17.18 8.12 -7.47
N ASP A 165 17.72 8.61 -8.59
CA ASP A 165 16.97 9.38 -9.58
C ASP A 165 15.93 8.50 -10.28
N VAL A 166 16.28 7.24 -10.57
CA VAL A 166 15.34 6.26 -11.13
C VAL A 166 14.23 5.96 -10.15
N ALA A 167 14.58 5.80 -8.86
CA ALA A 167 13.60 5.57 -7.82
C ALA A 167 12.63 6.76 -7.68
N LEU A 168 13.14 7.99 -7.65
CA LEU A 168 12.31 9.19 -7.56
C LEU A 168 11.37 9.31 -8.78
N ALA A 169 11.85 9.04 -9.98
CA ALA A 169 11.04 9.09 -11.19
C ALA A 169 9.93 8.01 -11.19
N ALA A 170 10.27 6.77 -10.84
CA ALA A 170 9.30 5.67 -10.74
C ALA A 170 8.23 5.94 -9.68
N MET A 171 8.64 6.45 -8.52
CA MET A 171 7.72 6.81 -7.43
C MET A 171 6.79 7.96 -7.83
N GLY A 172 7.29 9.00 -8.49
CA GLY A 172 6.47 10.11 -8.99
C GLY A 172 5.43 9.67 -10.04
N ILE A 173 5.79 8.70 -10.91
CA ILE A 173 4.84 8.08 -11.85
C ILE A 173 3.74 7.31 -11.09
N LEU A 174 4.13 6.48 -10.13
CA LEU A 174 3.18 5.72 -9.30
C LEU A 174 2.23 6.64 -8.55
N GLU A 175 2.76 7.64 -7.85
CA GLU A 175 2.00 8.62 -7.09
C GLU A 175 1.00 9.37 -7.99
N GLY A 176 1.44 9.87 -9.14
CA GLY A 176 0.56 10.52 -10.10
C GLY A 176 -0.53 9.61 -10.68
N CYS A 177 -0.30 8.29 -10.77
CA CYS A 177 -1.32 7.32 -11.18
C CYS A 177 -2.27 6.98 -10.02
N GLN A 178 -1.76 6.87 -8.79
CA GLN A 178 -2.54 6.58 -7.58
C GLN A 178 -3.46 7.74 -7.21
N ASP A 179 -3.01 8.99 -7.33
CA ASP A 179 -3.83 10.17 -7.09
C ASP A 179 -5.09 10.17 -7.97
N ARG A 180 -4.98 9.73 -9.22
CA ARG A 180 -6.13 9.61 -10.13
C ARG A 180 -7.17 8.59 -9.68
N GLN A 181 -6.75 7.57 -8.96
CA GLN A 181 -7.68 6.60 -8.34
C GLN A 181 -8.38 7.20 -7.10
N MET A 182 -7.71 8.08 -6.36
CA MET A 182 -8.30 8.74 -5.21
C MET A 182 -9.28 9.86 -5.60
N PHE A 183 -9.07 10.49 -6.76
CA PHE A 183 -9.88 11.60 -7.28
C PHE A 183 -10.59 11.18 -8.58
N PRO A 184 -11.85 10.71 -8.50
CA PRO A 184 -12.60 10.17 -9.65
C PRO A 184 -12.81 11.17 -10.80
N GLU A 185 -12.71 12.47 -10.54
CA GLU A 185 -12.79 13.55 -11.51
C GLU A 185 -11.57 13.66 -12.43
N LEU A 186 -10.44 13.04 -12.05
CA LEU A 186 -9.26 12.99 -12.88
C LEU A 186 -9.35 11.86 -13.91
N SER A 187 -8.69 12.03 -15.06
CA SER A 187 -8.60 10.98 -16.07
C SER A 187 -7.90 9.76 -15.51
N GLN A 188 -8.57 8.61 -15.51
CA GLN A 188 -8.02 7.36 -15.04
C GLN A 188 -6.94 6.85 -15.99
N VAL A 189 -5.83 6.36 -15.43
CA VAL A 189 -4.70 5.84 -16.21
C VAL A 189 -4.83 4.33 -16.43
N GLY A 190 -5.23 3.59 -15.40
CA GLY A 190 -5.32 2.14 -15.41
C GLY A 190 -3.95 1.43 -15.61
N HIS A 191 -3.97 0.10 -15.58
CA HIS A 191 -2.73 -0.70 -15.72
C HIS A 191 -2.02 -0.49 -17.04
N ASP A 192 -2.75 -0.47 -18.17
CA ASP A 192 -2.14 -0.26 -19.50
C ASP A 192 -1.51 1.13 -19.62
N GLY A 193 -2.14 2.14 -19.02
CA GLY A 193 -1.60 3.49 -19.00
C GLY A 193 -0.34 3.58 -18.15
N LEU A 194 -0.35 3.00 -16.96
CA LEU A 194 0.84 2.90 -16.10
C LEU A 194 2.00 2.23 -16.85
N ARG A 195 1.74 1.06 -17.48
CA ARG A 195 2.76 0.33 -18.24
C ARG A 195 3.36 1.19 -19.34
N ARG A 196 2.54 1.87 -20.17
CA ARG A 196 3.05 2.76 -21.24
C ARG A 196 3.94 3.88 -20.69
N ILE A 197 3.59 4.46 -19.54
CA ILE A 197 4.38 5.53 -18.91
C ILE A 197 5.71 4.98 -18.36
N LEU A 198 5.67 3.80 -17.74
CA LEU A 198 6.89 3.13 -17.25
C LEU A 198 7.81 2.70 -18.40
N ASP A 199 7.25 2.26 -19.53
CA ASP A 199 8.04 1.95 -20.72
C ASP A 199 8.82 3.18 -21.22
N LEU A 200 8.21 4.37 -21.24
CA LEU A 200 8.92 5.62 -21.60
C LEU A 200 10.10 5.91 -20.67
N LEU A 201 9.96 5.63 -19.36
CA LEU A 201 11.05 5.82 -18.41
C LEU A 201 12.13 4.75 -18.57
N PHE A 202 11.75 3.48 -18.55
CA PHE A 202 12.72 2.38 -18.43
C PHE A 202 13.37 2.00 -19.76
N ASP A 203 12.74 2.23 -20.92
CA ASP A 203 13.38 2.04 -22.22
C ASP A 203 14.55 3.02 -22.41
N GLY A 204 14.44 4.23 -21.84
CA GLY A 204 15.56 5.18 -21.81
C GLY A 204 16.74 4.77 -20.92
N LEU A 205 16.61 3.72 -20.10
CA LEU A 205 17.66 3.20 -19.21
C LEU A 205 18.38 1.97 -19.74
N VAL A 206 17.81 1.28 -20.77
CA VAL A 206 18.38 0.07 -21.34
C VAL A 206 19.65 0.41 -22.13
N THR A 207 20.69 -0.40 -22.01
CA THR A 207 21.91 -0.30 -22.83
C THR A 207 21.62 -0.83 -24.24
N ASP A 208 21.85 0.00 -25.27
CA ASP A 208 21.90 -0.47 -26.66
C ASP A 208 23.15 -1.32 -26.86
N ARG A 209 23.01 -2.64 -26.77
CA ARG A 209 24.12 -3.58 -27.09
C ARG A 209 24.59 -3.48 -28.55
N GLN A 210 23.85 -2.82 -29.44
CA GLN A 210 24.20 -2.65 -30.85
C GLN A 210 25.15 -1.47 -31.11
N ALA A 211 25.19 -0.44 -30.24
CA ALA A 211 26.05 0.73 -30.43
C ALA A 211 27.53 0.47 -30.10
N GLN A 212 27.91 -0.62 -29.45
CA GLN A 212 29.29 -0.93 -29.07
C GLN A 212 30.03 -1.85 -30.08
N GLY A 213 29.32 -2.40 -31.07
CA GLY A 213 29.92 -3.28 -32.11
C GLY A 213 30.64 -2.56 -33.23
N ASP A 214 30.32 -1.28 -33.49
CA ASP A 214 30.81 -0.53 -34.66
C ASP A 214 32.03 0.40 -34.40
N LEU A 215 32.55 0.39 -33.19
CA LEU A 215 33.74 1.23 -32.83
C LEU A 215 35.05 0.44 -32.81
N THR A 216 35.06 -0.83 -33.22
CA THR A 216 36.24 -1.70 -33.26
C THR A 216 36.40 -2.39 -34.63
N SER A 217 36.18 -1.67 -35.70
CA SER A 217 36.58 -2.10 -37.07
C SER A 217 37.41 -1.05 -37.77
#